data_502e4166fdac68f414fbdb74b7684f1a
#
_entry.id   502e4166fdac68f414fbdb74b7684f1a
#
_cell.length_a   1.000
_cell.length_b   1.000
_cell.length_c   1.000
_cell.angle_alpha   90.00
_cell.angle_beta   90.00
_cell.angle_gamma   90.00
#
_symmetry.space_group_name_H-M   'P 1'
#
loop_
_entity.id
_entity.type
_entity.pdbx_description
1 polymer ?
#
loop_
_entity_poly.entity_id
_entity_poly.type
_entity_poly.pdbx_seq_one_letter_code
_entity_poly.pdbx_strand_id
1 'polypeptide(L)'
;MQTVLLIPTAHSIGLTSACLGVMHALDSIGIKAGFMKPFSQSTTPAASHPSSQADAPTLARASAIIQNAFGTNPPPSISRQRLERMLGDAQLDDLLEDVVAQRQSLANYDVVVCEGLIADDTASYSQQVNAAL
;
A
#
# COMPACT_ATOMS: atom_id res chain seq x y z
N MET A 1 -14.56 3.02 -11.60
CA MET A 1 -13.71 2.64 -10.45
C MET A 1 -13.30 3.89 -9.68
N GLN A 2 -13.67 3.98 -8.41
CA GLN A 2 -13.29 5.07 -7.51
C GLN A 2 -12.16 4.62 -6.58
N THR A 3 -11.35 5.56 -6.09
CA THR A 3 -10.29 5.26 -5.12
C THR A 3 -10.55 6.04 -3.83
N VAL A 4 -10.46 5.34 -2.70
CA VAL A 4 -10.52 5.93 -1.36
C VAL A 4 -9.15 5.79 -0.74
N LEU A 5 -8.44 6.90 -0.55
CA LEU A 5 -7.12 6.92 0.07
C LEU A 5 -7.28 7.17 1.58
N LEU A 6 -6.75 6.26 2.39
CA LEU A 6 -6.68 6.38 3.83
C LEU A 6 -5.25 6.69 4.25
N ILE A 7 -5.04 7.90 4.76
CA ILE A 7 -3.71 8.37 5.20
C ILE A 7 -3.68 8.41 6.72
N PRO A 8 -2.71 7.74 7.36
CA PRO A 8 -2.58 7.77 8.81
C PRO A 8 -1.98 9.11 9.27
N THR A 9 -2.49 9.65 10.36
CA THR A 9 -1.98 10.88 10.97
C THR A 9 -0.88 10.62 12.01
N ALA A 10 -0.72 9.36 12.45
CA ALA A 10 0.30 8.96 13.40
C ALA A 10 0.61 7.46 13.28
N HIS A 11 1.65 7.01 13.98
CA HIS A 11 1.96 5.59 14.10
C HIS A 11 0.93 4.86 14.95
N SER A 12 0.72 3.57 14.64
CA SER A 12 -0.08 2.64 15.45
C SER A 12 -1.53 3.07 15.73
N ILE A 13 -2.13 3.88 14.84
CA ILE A 13 -3.51 4.35 14.97
C ILE A 13 -4.56 3.37 14.46
N GLY A 14 -4.16 2.17 14.04
CA GLY A 14 -5.10 1.15 13.55
C GLY A 14 -5.55 1.37 12.10
N LEU A 15 -4.69 1.92 11.24
CA LEU A 15 -5.02 2.18 9.83
C LEU A 15 -5.52 0.93 9.10
N THR A 16 -4.86 -0.23 9.27
CA THR A 16 -5.32 -1.50 8.69
C THR A 16 -6.70 -1.89 9.19
N SER A 17 -7.01 -1.65 10.47
CA SER A 17 -8.35 -1.89 11.02
C SER A 17 -9.39 -0.93 10.42
N ALA A 18 -9.02 0.33 10.18
CA ALA A 18 -9.88 1.28 9.47
C ALA A 18 -10.14 0.83 8.02
N CYS A 19 -9.12 0.38 7.31
CA CYS A 19 -9.26 -0.19 5.97
C CYS A 19 -10.21 -1.40 5.97
N LEU A 20 -10.07 -2.33 6.92
CA LEU A 20 -10.96 -3.47 7.11
C LEU A 20 -12.41 -3.02 7.34
N GLY A 21 -12.62 -2.01 8.19
CA GLY A 21 -13.95 -1.45 8.47
C GLY A 21 -14.59 -0.85 7.23
N VAL A 22 -13.85 -0.08 6.44
CA VAL A 22 -14.33 0.50 5.17
C VAL A 22 -14.65 -0.61 4.16
N MET A 23 -13.77 -1.59 3.99
CA MET A 23 -14.01 -2.74 3.11
C MET A 23 -15.26 -3.50 3.52
N HIS A 24 -15.45 -3.77 4.82
CA HIS A 24 -16.63 -4.44 5.34
C HIS A 24 -17.92 -3.63 5.10
N ALA A 25 -17.86 -2.32 5.31
CA ALA A 25 -19.00 -1.45 5.04
C ALA A 25 -19.41 -1.45 3.56
N LEU A 26 -18.44 -1.39 2.65
CA LEU A 26 -18.68 -1.47 1.21
C LEU A 26 -19.28 -2.84 0.81
N ASP A 27 -18.72 -3.92 1.31
CA ASP A 27 -19.19 -5.28 1.05
C ASP A 27 -20.64 -5.47 1.55
N SER A 28 -20.96 -4.92 2.74
CA SER A 28 -22.31 -5.02 3.34
C SER A 28 -23.42 -4.36 2.51
N ILE A 29 -23.05 -3.39 1.66
CA ILE A 29 -23.98 -2.72 0.73
C ILE A 29 -23.84 -3.22 -0.72
N GLY A 30 -23.11 -4.31 -0.93
CA GLY A 30 -22.96 -4.98 -2.22
C GLY A 30 -22.00 -4.30 -3.20
N ILE A 31 -21.13 -3.40 -2.72
CA ILE A 31 -20.09 -2.76 -3.53
C ILE A 31 -18.82 -3.64 -3.52
N LYS A 32 -18.35 -4.02 -4.68
CA LYS A 32 -17.08 -4.78 -4.81
C LYS A 32 -15.90 -3.87 -4.51
N ALA A 33 -15.30 -4.05 -3.34
CA ALA A 33 -14.14 -3.30 -2.92
C ALA A 33 -12.84 -4.10 -3.13
N GLY A 34 -11.85 -3.49 -3.80
CA GLY A 34 -10.48 -3.96 -3.86
C GLY A 34 -9.61 -3.23 -2.85
N PHE A 35 -8.45 -3.77 -2.57
CA PHE A 35 -7.49 -3.16 -1.65
C PHE A 35 -6.11 -3.06 -2.30
N MET A 36 -5.43 -1.96 -2.04
CA MET A 36 -4.01 -1.82 -2.37
C MET A 36 -3.26 -1.09 -1.25
N LYS A 37 -2.04 -1.52 -1.04
CA LYS A 37 -1.04 -0.83 -0.22
C LYS A 37 0.19 -0.63 -1.10
N PRO A 38 0.33 0.52 -1.77
CA PRO A 38 1.38 0.72 -2.77
C PRO A 38 2.78 0.52 -2.21
N PHE A 39 3.00 0.93 -0.97
CA PHE A 39 4.32 0.93 -0.35
C PHE A 39 4.34 0.16 0.96
N SER A 40 5.37 -0.66 1.16
CA SER A 40 5.63 -1.33 2.43
C SER A 40 6.56 -0.47 3.29
N GLN A 41 6.14 -0.17 4.53
CA GLN A 41 6.95 0.56 5.52
C GLN A 41 7.47 -0.36 6.64
N SER A 42 7.37 -1.70 6.47
CA SER A 42 7.86 -2.61 7.51
C SER A 42 9.36 -2.44 7.69
N THR A 43 9.74 -2.05 8.90
CA THR A 43 11.13 -1.96 9.37
C THR A 43 11.62 -3.27 9.97
N THR A 44 10.84 -4.36 9.85
CA THR A 44 11.30 -5.66 10.34
C THR A 44 12.52 -6.04 9.50
N PRO A 45 13.74 -6.08 10.08
CA PRO A 45 14.88 -6.63 9.37
C PRO A 45 14.48 -8.07 9.02
N ALA A 46 14.47 -8.39 7.74
CA ALA A 46 14.39 -9.78 7.32
C ALA A 46 15.41 -10.53 8.13
N ALA A 47 14.96 -11.51 8.93
CA ALA A 47 15.82 -12.28 9.82
C ALA A 47 17.05 -12.71 9.03
N SER A 48 18.20 -12.14 9.41
CA SER A 48 19.58 -12.58 9.22
C SER A 48 19.87 -13.61 8.10
N HIS A 49 19.55 -13.29 6.84
CA HIS A 49 20.22 -13.87 5.69
C HIS A 49 20.51 -12.78 4.67
N PRO A 50 21.80 -12.50 4.36
CA PRO A 50 22.18 -11.59 3.29
C PRO A 50 22.03 -12.34 1.95
N SER A 51 20.81 -12.58 1.52
CA SER A 51 20.55 -13.09 0.19
C SER A 51 19.78 -12.05 -0.61
N SER A 52 20.31 -11.73 -1.74
CA SER A 52 19.91 -10.96 -2.92
C SER A 52 18.42 -10.85 -3.32
N GLN A 53 17.48 -10.82 -2.37
CA GLN A 53 16.03 -10.75 -2.60
C GLN A 53 15.39 -9.46 -2.07
N ALA A 54 16.15 -8.38 -1.88
CA ALA A 54 15.63 -7.12 -1.36
C ALA A 54 14.58 -6.45 -2.30
N ASP A 55 14.58 -6.81 -3.57
CA ASP A 55 13.67 -6.26 -4.58
C ASP A 55 12.51 -7.21 -4.96
N ALA A 56 12.37 -8.36 -4.31
CA ALA A 56 11.26 -9.27 -4.59
C ALA A 56 9.92 -8.66 -4.17
N PRO A 57 8.89 -8.70 -5.02
CA PRO A 57 7.57 -8.20 -4.67
C PRO A 57 7.00 -9.00 -3.49
N THR A 58 6.78 -8.33 -2.38
CA THR A 58 6.30 -8.95 -1.14
C THR A 58 4.90 -8.44 -0.80
N LEU A 59 4.01 -9.35 -0.48
CA LEU A 59 2.69 -8.99 0.03
C LEU A 59 2.83 -8.38 1.43
N ALA A 60 2.44 -7.12 1.59
CA ALA A 60 2.45 -6.46 2.88
C ALA A 60 1.50 -7.17 3.87
N ARG A 61 1.81 -7.13 5.17
CA ARG A 61 0.98 -7.74 6.21
C ARG A 61 -0.49 -7.30 6.15
N ALA A 62 -0.74 -6.01 5.93
CA ALA A 62 -2.09 -5.49 5.76
C ALA A 62 -2.81 -6.13 4.57
N SER A 63 -2.14 -6.25 3.43
CA SER A 63 -2.66 -6.90 2.22
C SER A 63 -3.00 -8.36 2.47
N ALA A 64 -2.15 -9.10 3.19
CA ALA A 64 -2.41 -10.50 3.54
C ALA A 64 -3.64 -10.65 4.46
N ILE A 65 -3.80 -9.77 5.45
CA ILE A 65 -4.97 -9.77 6.33
C ILE A 65 -6.26 -9.53 5.53
N ILE A 66 -6.26 -8.54 4.65
CA ILE A 66 -7.42 -8.20 3.83
C ILE A 66 -7.73 -9.28 2.81
N GLN A 67 -6.71 -9.87 2.18
CA GLN A 67 -6.87 -11.01 1.29
C GLN A 67 -7.58 -12.17 1.98
N ASN A 68 -7.16 -12.50 3.21
CA ASN A 68 -7.79 -13.59 3.97
C ASN A 68 -9.22 -13.26 4.41
N ALA A 69 -9.52 -12.00 4.72
CA ALA A 69 -10.84 -11.59 5.20
C ALA A 69 -11.88 -11.50 4.08
N PHE A 70 -11.51 -11.03 2.89
CA PHE A 70 -12.43 -10.71 1.80
C PHE A 70 -12.21 -11.53 0.52
N GLY A 71 -11.18 -12.39 0.48
CA GLY A 71 -10.85 -13.14 -0.74
C GLY A 71 -10.39 -12.26 -1.92
N THR A 72 -9.99 -11.02 -1.65
CA THR A 72 -9.44 -10.10 -2.66
C THR A 72 -8.02 -10.51 -3.05
N ASN A 73 -7.53 -10.00 -4.17
CA ASN A 73 -6.15 -10.23 -4.62
C ASN A 73 -5.38 -8.91 -4.69
N PRO A 74 -4.91 -8.37 -3.55
CA PRO A 74 -4.17 -7.12 -3.53
C PRO A 74 -2.83 -7.25 -4.26
N PRO A 75 -2.41 -6.23 -5.03
CA PRO A 75 -1.11 -6.24 -5.67
C PRO A 75 0.02 -6.19 -4.64
N PRO A 76 1.21 -6.69 -5.00
CA PRO A 76 2.38 -6.62 -4.13
C PRO A 76 2.81 -5.17 -3.91
N SER A 77 3.25 -4.85 -2.69
CA SER A 77 3.73 -3.52 -2.34
C SER A 77 5.16 -3.28 -2.82
N ILE A 78 5.46 -2.04 -3.20
CA ILE A 78 6.83 -1.59 -3.45
C ILE A 78 7.57 -1.54 -2.11
N SER A 79 8.75 -2.14 -2.03
CA SER A 79 9.55 -2.15 -0.81
C SER A 79 10.04 -0.74 -0.44
N ARG A 80 10.22 -0.48 0.86
CA ARG A 80 10.77 0.78 1.35
C ARG A 80 12.13 1.10 0.68
N GLN A 81 12.99 0.11 0.54
CA GLN A 81 14.30 0.28 -0.07
C GLN A 81 14.20 0.73 -1.54
N ARG A 82 13.29 0.12 -2.31
CA ARG A 82 13.05 0.54 -3.70
C ARG A 82 12.47 1.95 -3.77
N LEU A 83 11.50 2.28 -2.90
CA LEU A 83 10.92 3.60 -2.79
C LEU A 83 12.00 4.67 -2.52
N GLU A 84 12.84 4.47 -1.50
CA GLU A 84 13.89 5.41 -1.13
C GLU A 84 14.94 5.56 -2.24
N ARG A 85 15.29 4.49 -2.94
CA ARG A 85 16.20 4.53 -4.10
C ARG A 85 15.62 5.37 -5.23
N MET A 86 14.39 5.09 -5.65
CA MET A 86 13.75 5.80 -6.76
C MET A 86 13.57 7.29 -6.45
N LEU A 87 13.23 7.65 -5.20
CA LEU A 87 13.15 9.04 -4.78
C LEU A 87 14.52 9.72 -4.76
N GLY A 88 15.57 9.01 -4.35
CA GLY A 88 16.96 9.50 -4.40
C GLY A 88 17.46 9.75 -5.81
N ASP A 89 17.00 8.96 -6.78
CA ASP A 89 17.34 9.08 -8.20
C ASP A 89 16.38 10.02 -8.96
N ALA A 90 15.52 10.77 -8.25
CA ALA A 90 14.51 11.67 -8.81
C ALA A 90 13.52 10.99 -9.79
N GLN A 91 13.24 9.70 -9.61
CA GLN A 91 12.35 8.88 -10.44
C GLN A 91 10.92 8.82 -9.86
N LEU A 92 10.38 9.96 -9.46
CA LEU A 92 9.02 10.01 -8.90
C LEU A 92 7.96 9.59 -9.92
N ASP A 93 8.12 9.99 -11.18
CA ASP A 93 7.16 9.67 -12.24
C ASP A 93 7.11 8.17 -12.50
N ASP A 94 8.26 7.49 -12.58
CA ASP A 94 8.34 6.03 -12.74
C ASP A 94 7.69 5.31 -11.54
N LEU A 95 7.88 5.85 -10.34
CA LEU A 95 7.25 5.33 -9.13
C LEU A 95 5.72 5.44 -9.19
N LEU A 96 5.20 6.57 -9.67
CA LEU A 96 3.76 6.78 -9.83
C LEU A 96 3.18 5.89 -10.94
N GLU A 97 3.93 5.62 -12.01
CA GLU A 97 3.53 4.66 -13.04
C GLU A 97 3.37 3.25 -12.45
N ASP A 98 4.29 2.80 -11.59
CA ASP A 98 4.18 1.53 -10.87
C ASP A 98 2.88 1.49 -10.01
N VAL A 99 2.54 2.58 -9.32
CA VAL A 99 1.31 2.68 -8.52
C VAL A 99 0.05 2.65 -9.41
N VAL A 100 0.08 3.34 -10.54
CA VAL A 100 -1.03 3.30 -11.52
C VAL A 100 -1.21 1.88 -12.06
N ALA A 101 -0.14 1.17 -12.36
CA ALA A 101 -0.20 -0.22 -12.80
C ALA A 101 -0.82 -1.14 -11.72
N GLN A 102 -0.44 -0.95 -10.45
CA GLN A 102 -1.08 -1.66 -9.33
C GLN A 102 -2.59 -1.38 -9.27
N ARG A 103 -2.99 -0.11 -9.40
CA ARG A 103 -4.40 0.28 -9.40
C ARG A 103 -5.16 -0.32 -10.60
N GLN A 104 -4.55 -0.36 -11.77
CA GLN A 104 -5.15 -0.95 -12.98
C GLN A 104 -5.38 -2.46 -12.84
N SER A 105 -4.53 -3.17 -12.09
CA SER A 105 -4.74 -4.59 -11.81
C SER A 105 -6.02 -4.87 -11.01
N LEU A 106 -6.59 -3.85 -10.39
CA LEU A 106 -7.84 -3.88 -9.61
C LEU A 106 -9.04 -3.31 -10.38
N ALA A 107 -8.97 -3.21 -11.71
CA ALA A 107 -10.03 -2.59 -12.54
C ALA A 107 -11.38 -3.33 -12.49
N ASN A 108 -11.42 -4.56 -11.99
CA ASN A 108 -12.64 -5.36 -11.79
C ASN A 108 -13.40 -5.03 -10.50
N TYR A 109 -12.89 -4.11 -9.67
CA TYR A 109 -13.54 -3.62 -8.46
C TYR A 109 -14.21 -2.26 -8.70
N ASP A 110 -15.33 -1.99 -8.01
CA ASP A 110 -16.06 -0.72 -8.10
C ASP A 110 -15.33 0.39 -7.34
N VAL A 111 -14.77 0.04 -6.17
CA VAL A 111 -14.00 0.92 -5.28
C VAL A 111 -12.68 0.26 -4.92
N VAL A 112 -11.60 1.02 -4.92
CA VAL A 112 -10.29 0.59 -4.42
C VAL A 112 -9.98 1.35 -3.15
N VAL A 113 -9.80 0.64 -2.05
CA VAL A 113 -9.30 1.19 -0.78
C VAL A 113 -7.78 1.15 -0.81
N CYS A 114 -7.17 2.33 -0.75
CA CYS A 114 -5.72 2.50 -0.80
C CYS A 114 -5.19 2.92 0.58
N GLU A 115 -4.23 2.16 1.11
CA GLU A 115 -3.53 2.49 2.36
C GLU A 115 -2.29 3.34 2.05
N GLY A 116 -2.29 4.60 2.49
CA GLY A 116 -1.17 5.52 2.32
C GLY A 116 -0.01 5.27 3.28
N LEU A 117 1.05 6.06 3.11
CA LEU A 117 2.25 6.02 3.94
C LEU A 117 2.01 6.71 5.29
N ILE A 118 2.58 6.14 6.34
CA ILE A 118 2.63 6.78 7.66
C ILE A 118 3.59 7.97 7.55
N ALA A 119 3.16 9.13 8.04
CA ALA A 119 4.05 10.26 8.23
C ALA A 119 5.08 9.90 9.32
N ASP A 120 6.34 9.86 8.94
CA ASP A 120 7.46 9.53 9.83
C ASP A 120 8.47 10.68 9.76
N ASP A 121 8.91 11.16 10.90
CA ASP A 121 9.95 12.21 10.99
C ASP A 121 11.26 11.79 10.33
N THR A 122 11.50 10.48 10.24
CA THR A 122 12.66 9.90 9.54
C THR A 122 12.46 9.76 8.03
N ALA A 123 11.23 9.92 7.54
CA ALA A 123 10.83 9.73 6.15
C ALA A 123 10.01 10.93 5.65
N SER A 124 10.66 12.08 5.53
CA SER A 124 10.03 13.35 5.10
C SER A 124 9.31 13.28 3.75
N TYR A 125 9.64 12.28 2.93
CA TYR A 125 8.99 12.04 1.64
C TYR A 125 7.55 11.51 1.75
N SER A 126 7.14 10.98 2.91
CA SER A 126 5.82 10.33 3.07
C SER A 126 4.67 11.27 2.72
N GLN A 127 4.76 12.55 3.11
CA GLN A 127 3.73 13.55 2.80
C GLN A 127 3.67 13.85 1.30
N GLN A 128 4.83 14.00 0.65
CA GLN A 128 4.91 14.27 -0.78
C GLN A 128 4.34 13.10 -1.60
N VAL A 129 4.69 11.88 -1.24
CA VAL A 129 4.20 10.67 -1.91
C VAL A 129 2.69 10.51 -1.70
N ASN A 130 2.19 10.70 -0.47
CA ASN A 130 0.74 10.64 -0.21
C ASN A 130 -0.05 11.70 -0.98
N ALA A 131 0.53 12.88 -1.20
CA ALA A 131 -0.11 13.94 -1.99
C ALA A 131 -0.14 13.63 -3.50
N ALA A 132 0.72 12.73 -3.96
CA ALA A 132 0.80 12.32 -5.36
C ALA A 132 -0.05 11.05 -5.67
N LEU A 133 -0.49 10.30 -4.63
CA LEU A 133 -1.40 9.14 -4.75
C LEU A 133 -2.84 9.55 -5.03
#